data_40a3c511b7ad3d1655c393702b3a96ac
#
_entry.id   40a3c511b7ad3d1655c393702b3a96ac
#
_cell.length_a   1.000
_cell.length_b   1.000
_cell.length_c   1.000
_cell.angle_alpha   90.00
_cell.angle_beta   90.00
_cell.angle_gamma   90.00
#
_symmetry.space_group_name_H-M   'P 1'
#
loop_
_entity.id
_entity.type
_entity.pdbx_description
1 polymer ?
#
loop_
_entity_poly.entity_id
_entity_poly.type
_entity_poly.pdbx_seq_one_letter_code
_entity_poly.pdbx_strand_id
1 'polypeptide(L)'
;MNPIGLTALLCSALIITGCGTRMAPLDYRSQHPYVPLTLDLGPVKSRFDEQEQRETIAALRQTGAFSFLDGGYSRSGYSLLISEPGGKSAGLLGALNAITLLTFPMPYSYQSNLRGSLLKDGQLLKTYNYRREGYSVAAWYVPPVQIESRREMLDELLRDLEKDRLIPQENPR
;
A
#
# COMPACT_ATOMS: atom_id res chain seq x y z
N MET A 1 -34.55 33.88 4.90
CA MET A 1 -33.38 32.99 5.12
C MET A 1 -32.13 33.86 5.07
N ASN A 2 -31.37 33.92 6.17
CA ASN A 2 -30.18 34.77 6.22
C ASN A 2 -29.06 34.18 5.34
N PRO A 3 -28.47 34.95 4.43
CA PRO A 3 -27.42 34.47 3.54
C PRO A 3 -26.19 33.91 4.28
N ILE A 4 -25.93 34.37 5.50
CA ILE A 4 -24.85 33.91 6.37
C ILE A 4 -25.05 32.46 6.79
N GLY A 5 -26.28 31.99 7.01
CA GLY A 5 -26.58 30.61 7.37
C GLY A 5 -26.34 29.61 6.22
N LEU A 6 -26.58 30.05 4.99
CA LEU A 6 -26.39 29.19 3.80
C LEU A 6 -24.91 29.01 3.49
N THR A 7 -24.09 30.06 3.68
CA THR A 7 -22.63 29.99 3.46
C THR A 7 -21.94 29.09 4.49
N ALA A 8 -22.37 29.17 5.76
CA ALA A 8 -21.85 28.30 6.82
C ALA A 8 -22.20 26.82 6.59
N LEU A 9 -23.39 26.54 6.07
CA LEU A 9 -23.83 25.18 5.75
C LEU A 9 -23.06 24.58 4.56
N LEU A 10 -22.79 25.39 3.52
CA LEU A 10 -21.97 24.96 2.39
C LEU A 10 -20.51 24.69 2.77
N CYS A 11 -19.91 25.52 3.64
CA CYS A 11 -18.55 25.29 4.13
C CYS A 11 -18.45 24.02 4.99
N SER A 12 -19.49 23.72 5.81
CA SER A 12 -19.49 22.50 6.63
C SER A 12 -19.63 21.22 5.78
N ALA A 13 -20.36 21.27 4.67
CA ALA A 13 -20.51 20.14 3.77
C ALA A 13 -19.22 19.78 3.01
N LEU A 14 -18.36 20.76 2.74
CA LEU A 14 -17.07 20.59 2.06
C LEU A 14 -16.00 19.93 2.95
N ILE A 15 -16.13 20.02 4.28
CA ILE A 15 -15.15 19.48 5.22
C ILE A 15 -15.35 17.97 5.43
N ILE A 16 -16.52 17.41 5.13
CA ILE A 16 -16.87 16.01 5.40
C ILE A 16 -16.41 15.08 4.27
N THR A 17 -16.09 15.60 3.08
CA THR A 17 -15.48 14.81 2.01
C THR A 17 -13.96 14.73 2.18
N GLY A 18 -13.50 14.30 3.35
CA GLY A 18 -12.14 13.83 3.52
C GLY A 18 -11.96 12.61 2.62
N CYS A 19 -11.54 12.81 1.39
CA CYS A 19 -11.07 11.75 0.52
C CYS A 19 -9.82 11.12 1.15
N GLY A 20 -10.05 10.17 2.05
CA GLY A 20 -9.02 9.18 2.33
C GLY A 20 -8.77 8.46 1.01
N THR A 21 -7.67 8.77 0.34
CA THR A 21 -7.22 8.07 -0.86
C THR A 21 -6.91 6.64 -0.46
N ARG A 22 -7.91 5.77 -0.58
CA ARG A 22 -7.74 4.34 -0.35
C ARG A 22 -6.97 3.74 -1.52
N MET A 23 -6.11 2.79 -1.22
CA MET A 23 -5.46 2.00 -2.26
C MET A 23 -6.53 1.27 -3.08
N ALA A 24 -6.48 1.43 -4.42
CA ALA A 24 -7.35 0.70 -5.31
C ALA A 24 -7.11 -0.82 -5.18
N PRO A 25 -8.11 -1.67 -5.44
CA PRO A 25 -7.93 -3.11 -5.43
C PRO A 25 -6.77 -3.53 -6.34
N LEU A 26 -6.04 -4.57 -5.93
CA LEU A 26 -5.01 -5.18 -6.77
C LEU A 26 -5.65 -5.81 -8.01
N ASP A 27 -4.93 -5.83 -9.12
CA ASP A 27 -5.43 -6.44 -10.38
C ASP A 27 -5.26 -7.96 -10.37
N TYR A 28 -4.26 -8.46 -9.63
CA TYR A 28 -4.00 -9.88 -9.50
C TYR A 28 -5.18 -10.61 -8.83
N ARG A 29 -5.54 -11.76 -9.40
CA ARG A 29 -6.51 -12.70 -8.83
C ARG A 29 -5.97 -14.11 -8.95
N SER A 30 -5.92 -14.85 -7.84
CA SER A 30 -5.51 -16.25 -7.86
C SER A 30 -6.71 -17.15 -8.18
N GLN A 31 -6.47 -18.17 -9.00
CA GLN A 31 -7.45 -19.23 -9.25
C GLN A 31 -7.37 -20.33 -8.17
N HIS A 32 -6.19 -20.53 -7.60
CA HIS A 32 -5.92 -21.55 -6.59
C HIS A 32 -5.14 -20.90 -5.44
N PRO A 33 -5.74 -20.78 -4.25
CA PRO A 33 -5.07 -20.12 -3.14
C PRO A 33 -3.86 -20.94 -2.69
N TYR A 34 -2.83 -20.23 -2.26
CA TYR A 34 -1.69 -20.82 -1.56
C TYR A 34 -2.06 -21.17 -0.13
N VAL A 35 -1.26 -22.03 0.48
CA VAL A 35 -1.37 -22.33 1.92
C VAL A 35 -1.35 -21.06 2.76
N PRO A 36 -1.87 -21.12 4.01
CA PRO A 36 -1.85 -19.98 4.93
C PRO A 36 -0.46 -19.36 5.04
N LEU A 37 -0.38 -18.04 5.09
CA LEU A 37 0.88 -17.30 5.12
C LEU A 37 0.83 -16.22 6.21
N THR A 38 1.92 -16.11 6.99
CA THR A 38 2.12 -14.99 7.89
C THR A 38 2.64 -13.79 7.11
N LEU A 39 1.99 -12.64 7.28
CA LEU A 39 2.43 -11.38 6.68
C LEU A 39 3.05 -10.48 7.74
N ASP A 40 4.27 -10.01 7.49
CA ASP A 40 4.96 -9.02 8.30
C ASP A 40 5.20 -7.76 7.45
N LEU A 41 4.60 -6.66 7.85
CA LEU A 41 4.71 -5.34 7.21
C LEU A 41 5.64 -4.40 7.99
N GLY A 42 6.36 -4.94 8.96
CA GLY A 42 7.25 -4.18 9.83
C GLY A 42 6.52 -3.43 10.95
N PRO A 43 7.26 -2.70 11.79
CA PRO A 43 6.71 -2.05 12.96
C PRO A 43 5.84 -0.84 12.62
N VAL A 44 4.70 -0.73 13.29
CA VAL A 44 3.83 0.47 13.24
C VAL A 44 4.46 1.58 14.07
N LYS A 45 4.78 2.70 13.45
CA LYS A 45 5.36 3.88 14.11
C LYS A 45 4.35 5.02 14.24
N SER A 46 3.31 5.01 13.43
CA SER A 46 2.29 6.06 13.38
C SER A 46 0.91 5.50 13.04
N ARG A 47 -0.15 6.29 13.28
CA ARG A 47 -1.51 5.93 12.86
C ARG A 47 -1.65 5.80 11.33
N PHE A 48 -0.84 6.53 10.58
CA PHE A 48 -0.80 6.43 9.12
C PHE A 48 -0.23 5.07 8.69
N ASP A 49 0.84 4.61 9.32
CA ASP A 49 1.43 3.28 9.05
C ASP A 49 0.41 2.17 9.36
N GLU A 50 -0.33 2.31 10.48
CA GLU A 50 -1.36 1.35 10.85
C GLU A 50 -2.50 1.27 9.81
N GLN A 51 -2.97 2.40 9.31
CA GLN A 51 -3.98 2.46 8.27
C GLN A 51 -3.46 1.84 6.96
N GLU A 52 -2.25 2.20 6.56
CA GLU A 52 -1.58 1.70 5.37
C GLU A 52 -1.38 0.19 5.42
N GLN A 53 -1.01 -0.35 6.58
CA GLN A 53 -0.90 -1.80 6.79
C GLN A 53 -2.26 -2.49 6.66
N ARG A 54 -3.32 -1.95 7.29
CA ARG A 54 -4.68 -2.51 7.17
C ARG A 54 -5.17 -2.52 5.73
N GLU A 55 -4.93 -1.44 4.98
CA GLU A 55 -5.31 -1.35 3.56
C GLU A 55 -4.53 -2.36 2.72
N THR A 56 -3.23 -2.53 2.98
CA THR A 56 -2.40 -3.54 2.30
C THR A 56 -2.88 -4.96 2.58
N ILE A 57 -3.16 -5.29 3.85
CA ILE A 57 -3.69 -6.60 4.22
C ILE A 57 -5.04 -6.85 3.54
N ALA A 58 -5.93 -5.86 3.56
CA ALA A 58 -7.24 -5.96 2.92
C ALA A 58 -7.13 -6.18 1.40
N ALA A 59 -6.24 -5.43 0.73
CA ALA A 59 -5.99 -5.56 -0.69
C ALA A 59 -5.43 -6.95 -1.04
N LEU A 60 -4.45 -7.44 -0.30
CA LEU A 60 -3.88 -8.78 -0.48
C LEU A 60 -4.91 -9.90 -0.24
N ARG A 61 -5.78 -9.76 0.77
CA ARG A 61 -6.87 -10.73 1.01
C ARG A 61 -7.87 -10.78 -0.13
N GLN A 62 -8.18 -9.63 -0.73
CA GLN A 62 -9.11 -9.54 -1.86
C GLN A 62 -8.61 -10.23 -3.14
N THR A 63 -7.31 -10.48 -3.26
CA THR A 63 -6.75 -11.21 -4.40
C THR A 63 -7.09 -12.69 -4.39
N GLY A 64 -7.43 -13.26 -3.24
CA GLY A 64 -7.59 -14.71 -3.06
C GLY A 64 -6.28 -15.50 -3.22
N ALA A 65 -5.13 -14.82 -3.21
CA ALA A 65 -3.83 -15.47 -3.39
C ALA A 65 -3.50 -16.46 -2.26
N PHE A 66 -3.94 -16.19 -1.05
CA PHE A 66 -3.65 -17.01 0.11
C PHE A 66 -4.95 -17.48 0.76
N SER A 67 -5.02 -18.74 1.17
CA SER A 67 -6.19 -19.29 1.86
C SER A 67 -6.43 -18.59 3.21
N PHE A 68 -5.37 -18.16 3.85
CA PHE A 68 -5.40 -17.33 5.04
C PHE A 68 -4.17 -16.42 5.09
N LEU A 69 -4.38 -15.15 5.41
CA LEU A 69 -3.35 -14.13 5.54
C LEU A 69 -3.53 -13.36 6.84
N ASP A 70 -2.56 -13.45 7.75
CA ASP A 70 -2.60 -12.74 9.03
C ASP A 70 -1.19 -12.28 9.44
N GLY A 71 -1.12 -11.28 10.34
CA GLY A 71 0.12 -10.84 10.99
C GLY A 71 0.61 -11.77 12.11
N GLY A 72 -0.12 -12.86 12.39
CA GLY A 72 0.23 -13.83 13.41
C GLY A 72 1.03 -15.02 12.88
N TYR A 73 1.24 -16.03 13.73
CA TYR A 73 1.93 -17.25 13.34
C TYR A 73 1.09 -18.13 12.40
N SER A 74 1.63 -18.49 11.25
CA SER A 74 1.02 -19.44 10.32
C SER A 74 1.54 -20.85 10.58
N ARG A 75 0.61 -21.83 10.67
CA ARG A 75 0.96 -23.27 10.80
C ARG A 75 1.72 -23.82 9.59
N SER A 76 1.64 -23.15 8.45
CA SER A 76 2.35 -23.54 7.24
C SER A 76 3.86 -23.31 7.33
N GLY A 77 4.31 -22.47 8.26
CA GLY A 77 5.69 -22.01 8.40
C GLY A 77 6.13 -21.02 7.32
N TYR A 78 5.25 -20.65 6.37
CA TYR A 78 5.55 -19.61 5.38
C TYR A 78 5.28 -18.24 5.93
N SER A 79 6.22 -17.31 5.69
CA SER A 79 6.05 -15.90 6.01
C SER A 79 6.55 -15.01 4.87
N LEU A 80 5.84 -13.91 4.65
CA LEU A 80 6.19 -12.88 3.68
C LEU A 80 6.43 -11.57 4.43
N LEU A 81 7.68 -11.14 4.45
CA LEU A 81 8.06 -9.85 4.99
C LEU A 81 8.04 -8.83 3.85
N ILE A 82 7.21 -7.80 3.96
CA ILE A 82 7.17 -6.68 3.01
C ILE A 82 7.72 -5.45 3.72
N SER A 83 8.73 -4.85 3.14
CA SER A 83 9.35 -3.61 3.63
C SER A 83 9.51 -2.61 2.51
N GLU A 84 9.40 -1.34 2.84
CA GLU A 84 9.64 -0.23 1.94
C GLU A 84 10.93 0.50 2.35
N PRO A 85 12.09 0.05 1.87
CA PRO A 85 13.34 0.73 2.16
C PRO A 85 13.39 2.05 1.38
N GLY A 86 13.25 3.16 2.06
CA GLY A 86 13.33 4.48 1.46
C GLY A 86 12.67 5.55 2.32
N GLY A 87 13.40 6.60 2.64
CA GLY A 87 12.87 7.75 3.35
C GLY A 87 12.04 8.63 2.42
N LYS A 88 10.87 9.06 2.87
CA LYS A 88 10.15 10.19 2.28
C LYS A 88 10.99 11.45 2.53
N SER A 89 11.81 11.88 1.60
CA SER A 89 12.44 13.19 1.71
C SER A 89 11.44 14.26 1.25
N ALA A 90 10.70 14.82 2.20
CA ALA A 90 10.05 16.10 1.98
C ALA A 90 11.15 17.17 1.97
N GLY A 91 11.69 17.48 0.79
CA GLY A 91 12.64 18.59 0.64
C GLY A 91 11.98 19.94 0.96
N LEU A 92 12.75 21.03 0.84
CA LEU A 92 12.29 22.40 1.03
C LEU A 92 10.98 22.71 0.26
N LEU A 93 10.81 22.11 -0.91
CA LEU A 93 9.59 22.19 -1.73
C LEU A 93 8.37 21.59 -1.03
N GLY A 94 8.54 20.53 -0.23
CA GLY A 94 7.46 19.97 0.57
C GLY A 94 6.98 20.90 1.67
N ALA A 95 7.88 21.66 2.27
CA ALA A 95 7.51 22.68 3.27
C ALA A 95 6.75 23.86 2.63
N LEU A 96 7.20 24.35 1.49
CA LEU A 96 6.50 25.39 0.74
C LEU A 96 5.10 24.93 0.29
N ASN A 97 4.98 23.70 -0.13
CA ASN A 97 3.70 23.11 -0.53
C ASN A 97 2.72 23.01 0.66
N ALA A 98 3.21 22.69 1.85
CA ALA A 98 2.42 22.69 3.07
C ALA A 98 1.91 24.10 3.42
N ILE A 99 2.73 25.15 3.24
CA ILE A 99 2.35 26.55 3.49
C ILE A 99 1.24 27.01 2.53
N THR A 100 1.30 26.60 1.27
CA THR A 100 0.27 26.94 0.27
C THR A 100 -0.94 26.00 0.32
N LEU A 101 -1.04 25.13 1.35
CA LEU A 101 -2.09 24.12 1.50
C LEU A 101 -2.27 23.25 0.24
N LEU A 102 -1.19 22.99 -0.46
CA LEU A 102 -1.18 22.18 -1.69
C LEU A 102 -2.08 22.75 -2.81
N THR A 103 -2.43 24.02 -2.78
CA THR A 103 -3.30 24.64 -3.79
C THR A 103 -2.61 24.82 -5.14
N PHE A 104 -1.29 25.02 -5.12
CA PHE A 104 -0.50 25.12 -6.34
C PHE A 104 0.10 23.76 -6.71
N PRO A 105 -0.09 23.28 -7.96
CA PRO A 105 0.51 22.05 -8.43
C PRO A 105 2.02 22.19 -8.50
N MET A 106 2.77 21.42 -7.69
CA MET A 106 4.23 21.45 -7.67
C MET A 106 4.78 20.13 -8.20
N PRO A 107 5.61 20.17 -9.25
CA PRO A 107 6.26 18.97 -9.73
C PRO A 107 7.32 18.49 -8.72
N TYR A 108 7.38 17.19 -8.52
CA TYR A 108 8.40 16.55 -7.69
C TYR A 108 8.83 15.21 -8.29
N SER A 109 10.09 14.84 -8.05
CA SER A 109 10.55 13.49 -8.34
C SER A 109 10.20 12.56 -7.19
N TYR A 110 9.81 11.33 -7.51
CA TYR A 110 9.56 10.32 -6.50
C TYR A 110 10.39 9.07 -6.77
N GLN A 111 10.70 8.36 -5.71
CA GLN A 111 11.26 7.03 -5.74
C GLN A 111 10.51 6.18 -4.73
N SER A 112 9.99 5.05 -5.18
CA SER A 112 9.30 4.09 -4.34
C SER A 112 10.01 2.74 -4.49
N ASN A 113 10.32 2.10 -3.37
CA ASN A 113 10.96 0.79 -3.34
C ASN A 113 10.10 -0.14 -2.49
N LEU A 114 9.93 -1.38 -2.96
CA LEU A 114 9.27 -2.43 -2.22
C LEU A 114 10.17 -3.66 -2.22
N ARG A 115 10.40 -4.22 -1.05
CA ARG A 115 11.13 -5.48 -0.88
C ARG A 115 10.20 -6.51 -0.25
N GLY A 116 9.97 -7.61 -0.96
CA GLY A 116 9.29 -8.79 -0.45
C GLY A 116 10.30 -9.90 -0.15
N SER A 117 10.33 -10.41 1.08
CA SER A 117 11.19 -11.53 1.45
C SER A 117 10.31 -12.70 1.87
N LEU A 118 10.39 -13.79 1.10
CA LEU A 118 9.68 -15.04 1.39
C LEU A 118 10.54 -15.93 2.25
N LEU A 119 10.01 -16.36 3.39
CA LEU A 119 10.69 -17.26 4.31
C LEU A 119 9.87 -18.54 4.50
N LYS A 120 10.55 -19.64 4.83
CA LYS A 120 9.99 -20.91 5.27
C LYS A 120 10.68 -21.32 6.56
N ASP A 121 9.91 -21.49 7.62
CA ASP A 121 10.40 -21.85 8.96
C ASP A 121 11.56 -20.94 9.44
N GLY A 122 11.45 -19.64 9.11
CA GLY A 122 12.47 -18.62 9.43
C GLY A 122 13.68 -18.57 8.47
N GLN A 123 13.78 -19.48 7.52
CA GLN A 123 14.84 -19.48 6.51
C GLN A 123 14.41 -18.71 5.28
N LEU A 124 15.25 -17.79 4.80
CA LEU A 124 14.99 -17.00 3.60
C LEU A 124 15.03 -17.91 2.36
N LEU A 125 13.92 -17.98 1.63
CA LEU A 125 13.83 -18.67 0.35
C LEU A 125 14.20 -17.77 -0.81
N LYS A 126 13.57 -16.57 -0.87
CA LYS A 126 13.78 -15.63 -1.96
C LYS A 126 13.47 -14.20 -1.53
N THR A 127 14.18 -13.24 -2.14
CA THR A 127 13.91 -11.81 -2.00
C THR A 127 13.55 -11.23 -3.36
N TYR A 128 12.48 -10.45 -3.36
CA TYR A 128 11.97 -9.68 -4.50
C TYR A 128 12.22 -8.21 -4.22
N ASN A 129 12.74 -7.49 -5.19
CA ASN A 129 13.02 -6.07 -5.06
C ASN A 129 12.40 -5.33 -6.24
N TYR A 130 11.53 -4.38 -5.94
CA TYR A 130 10.88 -3.55 -6.94
C TYR A 130 11.22 -2.10 -6.69
N ARG A 131 11.40 -1.35 -7.77
CA ARG A 131 11.70 0.08 -7.73
C ARG A 131 10.85 0.79 -8.78
N ARG A 132 10.23 1.86 -8.35
CA ARG A 132 9.54 2.81 -9.23
C ARG A 132 10.08 4.19 -8.98
N GLU A 133 10.35 4.91 -10.04
CA GLU A 133 10.82 6.30 -9.97
C GLU A 133 10.23 7.10 -11.12
N GLY A 134 10.07 8.38 -10.92
CA GLY A 134 9.50 9.26 -11.92
C GLY A 134 9.23 10.65 -11.40
N TYR A 135 8.40 11.37 -12.13
CA TYR A 135 7.92 12.69 -11.77
C TYR A 135 6.43 12.65 -11.51
N SER A 136 5.97 13.43 -10.56
CA SER A 136 4.56 13.60 -10.24
C SER A 136 4.29 15.03 -9.82
N VAL A 137 3.02 15.33 -9.58
CA VAL A 137 2.57 16.65 -9.14
C VAL A 137 1.92 16.51 -7.77
N ALA A 138 2.42 17.27 -6.81
CA ALA A 138 1.80 17.39 -5.50
C ALA A 138 0.75 18.48 -5.53
N ALA A 139 -0.52 18.09 -5.33
CA ALA A 139 -1.65 19.00 -5.14
C ALA A 139 -2.72 18.26 -4.34
N TRP A 140 -3.57 18.99 -3.59
CA TRP A 140 -4.60 18.37 -2.73
C TRP A 140 -5.63 17.53 -3.51
N TYR A 141 -5.81 17.84 -4.79
CA TYR A 141 -6.74 17.13 -5.70
C TYR A 141 -6.08 16.03 -6.54
N VAL A 142 -4.77 15.82 -6.38
CA VAL A 142 -4.02 14.78 -7.11
C VAL A 142 -3.69 13.66 -6.13
N PRO A 143 -4.13 12.41 -6.39
CA PRO A 143 -3.78 11.28 -5.55
C PRO A 143 -2.26 11.10 -5.45
N PRO A 144 -1.74 10.72 -4.27
CA PRO A 144 -0.32 10.45 -4.11
C PRO A 144 0.11 9.27 -5.01
N VAL A 145 1.06 9.51 -5.89
CA VAL A 145 1.59 8.49 -6.83
C VAL A 145 2.20 7.27 -6.11
N GLN A 146 2.65 7.45 -4.87
CA GLN A 146 3.22 6.37 -4.06
C GLN A 146 2.21 5.25 -3.81
N ILE A 147 0.92 5.56 -3.67
CA ILE A 147 -0.15 4.57 -3.47
C ILE A 147 -0.29 3.71 -4.72
N GLU A 148 -0.31 4.31 -5.91
CA GLU A 148 -0.40 3.59 -7.17
C GLU A 148 0.87 2.76 -7.44
N SER A 149 2.04 3.35 -7.25
CA SER A 149 3.32 2.63 -7.40
C SER A 149 3.41 1.42 -6.48
N ARG A 150 2.92 1.54 -5.23
CA ARG A 150 2.86 0.43 -4.29
C ARG A 150 1.92 -0.66 -4.77
N ARG A 151 0.73 -0.28 -5.25
CA ARG A 151 -0.25 -1.20 -5.80
C ARG A 151 0.35 -2.03 -6.93
N GLU A 152 0.99 -1.38 -7.90
CA GLU A 152 1.65 -2.05 -9.02
C GLU A 152 2.76 -3.00 -8.58
N MET A 153 3.61 -2.58 -7.62
CA MET A 153 4.68 -3.43 -7.09
C MET A 153 4.15 -4.64 -6.32
N LEU A 154 3.00 -4.50 -5.62
CA LEU A 154 2.35 -5.64 -4.96
C LEU A 154 1.75 -6.61 -5.97
N ASP A 155 1.14 -6.12 -7.04
CA ASP A 155 0.65 -6.96 -8.14
C ASP A 155 1.78 -7.74 -8.82
N GLU A 156 2.91 -7.08 -9.04
CA GLU A 156 4.11 -7.71 -9.61
C GLU A 156 4.68 -8.77 -8.65
N LEU A 157 4.75 -8.48 -7.36
CA LEU A 157 5.17 -9.44 -6.34
C LEU A 157 4.30 -10.71 -6.36
N LEU A 158 2.98 -10.57 -6.44
CA LEU A 158 2.07 -11.72 -6.47
C LEU A 158 2.25 -12.56 -7.74
N ARG A 159 2.44 -11.92 -8.90
CA ARG A 159 2.74 -12.61 -10.16
C ARG A 159 4.07 -13.35 -10.12
N ASP A 160 5.09 -12.74 -9.52
CA ASP A 160 6.40 -13.39 -9.37
C ASP A 160 6.34 -14.56 -8.40
N LEU A 161 5.59 -14.45 -7.28
CA LEU A 161 5.33 -15.57 -6.37
C LEU A 161 4.64 -16.74 -7.09
N GLU A 162 3.67 -16.45 -7.97
CA GLU A 162 2.98 -17.46 -8.77
C GLU A 162 3.93 -18.13 -9.77
N LYS A 163 4.77 -17.36 -10.45
CA LYS A 163 5.74 -17.86 -11.42
C LYS A 163 6.78 -18.76 -10.78
N ASP A 164 7.26 -18.39 -9.59
CA ASP A 164 8.32 -19.13 -8.90
C ASP A 164 7.82 -20.40 -8.23
N ARG A 165 6.54 -20.52 -7.91
CA ARG A 165 5.91 -21.71 -7.29
C ARG A 165 6.62 -22.20 -6.02
N LEU A 166 7.18 -21.28 -5.25
CA LEU A 166 7.89 -21.60 -4.01
C LEU A 166 6.95 -21.90 -2.85
N ILE A 167 5.70 -21.44 -2.95
CA ILE A 167 4.64 -21.68 -1.96
C ILE A 167 3.71 -22.74 -2.55
N PRO A 168 3.44 -23.84 -1.83
CA PRO A 168 2.48 -24.83 -2.30
C PRO A 168 1.07 -24.27 -2.35
N GLN A 169 0.31 -24.68 -3.35
CA GLN A 169 -1.12 -24.39 -3.42
C GLN A 169 -1.88 -25.27 -2.43
N GLU A 170 -2.95 -24.73 -1.86
CA GLU A 170 -3.84 -25.51 -1.03
C GLU A 170 -4.66 -26.46 -1.92
N ASN A 171 -4.56 -27.77 -1.66
CA ASN A 171 -5.40 -28.74 -2.39
C ASN A 171 -6.88 -28.46 -2.08
N PRO A 172 -7.73 -28.26 -3.09
CA PRO A 172 -9.18 -28.16 -2.87
C PRO A 172 -9.64 -29.51 -2.25
N ARG A 173 -10.25 -29.41 -1.06
CA ARG A 173 -10.92 -30.53 -0.42
C ARG A 173 -12.25 -30.84 -1.07
#